data_94cc94b1acd4528146cdfa6cf489ad70
#
_entry.id   94cc94b1acd4528146cdfa6cf489ad70
#
_cell.length_a   1.000
_cell.length_b   1.000
_cell.length_c   1.000
_cell.angle_alpha   90.00
_cell.angle_beta   90.00
_cell.angle_gamma   90.00
#
_symmetry.space_group_name_H-M   'P 1'
#
loop_
_entity.id
_entity.type
_entity.pdbx_description
1 polymer ?
#
loop_
_entity_poly.entity_id
_entity_poly.type
_entity_poly.pdbx_seq_one_letter_code
_entity_poly.pdbx_strand_id
1 'polypeptide(L)'
;MKKEDVVGGMLAYIAHLREVGRYSTAKSYQDALNSFMRFCGLEVIPYIYVNKENLRRYQAFLLNKGCTWNTVSTYMRRIRCVYNMAVEEVLAPYIPYLFKGVFTGIESKRKKALPQDLLRSLMTASLDDPELRKTRQALCLMFQFCGMAFVDFAHLKKENVRGGVLEYKRQKTGTPMLIEVQSTAWESLRELSSDVGKDSPYLFPFLKGIKVGKEAYKEYTSALAHFNRNLKRLARACGVSIPITSYSIRHSFAMILKEQDVPIEMISELLGHKSIKTTQIYLKSFSLEKMSAVNKICFESVYNHVPKVG
;
A
#
# COMPACT_ATOMS: atom_id res chain seq x y z
N MET A 1 14.79 -9.98 27.22
CA MET A 1 13.47 -10.66 27.23
C MET A 1 13.71 -12.13 26.92
N LYS A 2 13.20 -13.06 27.77
CA LYS A 2 13.34 -14.51 27.56
C LYS A 2 12.53 -14.89 26.31
N LYS A 3 13.11 -15.69 25.39
CA LYS A 3 12.48 -16.16 24.15
C LYS A 3 11.93 -17.59 24.28
N GLU A 4 11.70 -18.05 25.50
CA GLU A 4 11.37 -19.45 25.81
C GLU A 4 9.96 -19.89 25.38
N ASP A 5 9.14 -18.93 24.93
CA ASP A 5 7.77 -19.14 24.47
C ASP A 5 7.43 -18.19 23.29
N VAL A 6 6.26 -18.41 22.65
CA VAL A 6 5.80 -17.64 21.51
C VAL A 6 5.65 -16.15 21.85
N VAL A 7 5.17 -15.83 23.06
CA VAL A 7 4.94 -14.43 23.46
C VAL A 7 6.28 -13.70 23.60
N GLY A 8 7.22 -14.30 24.33
CA GLY A 8 8.57 -13.77 24.52
C GLY A 8 9.32 -13.61 23.20
N GLY A 9 9.26 -14.63 22.31
CA GLY A 9 9.86 -14.58 20.98
C GLY A 9 9.25 -13.47 20.10
N MET A 10 7.92 -13.33 20.09
CA MET A 10 7.24 -12.26 19.35
C MET A 10 7.60 -10.87 19.88
N LEU A 11 7.61 -10.69 21.21
CA LEU A 11 7.95 -9.40 21.83
C LEU A 11 9.41 -9.01 21.58
N ALA A 12 10.35 -9.98 21.65
CA ALA A 12 11.75 -9.74 21.33
C ALA A 12 11.92 -9.27 19.87
N TYR A 13 11.24 -9.93 18.93
CA TYR A 13 11.30 -9.56 17.53
C TYR A 13 10.63 -8.21 17.25
N ILE A 14 9.52 -7.88 17.93
CA ILE A 14 8.86 -6.57 17.87
C ILE A 14 9.81 -5.48 18.38
N ALA A 15 10.54 -5.70 19.46
CA ALA A 15 11.54 -4.77 19.99
C ALA A 15 12.64 -4.51 18.96
N HIS A 16 13.23 -5.55 18.41
CA HIS A 16 14.23 -5.44 17.34
C HIS A 16 13.71 -4.64 16.12
N LEU A 17 12.49 -4.94 15.66
CA LEU A 17 11.89 -4.18 14.54
C LEU A 17 11.71 -2.69 14.85
N ARG A 18 11.44 -2.32 16.09
CA ARG A 18 11.35 -0.93 16.54
C ARG A 18 12.72 -0.26 16.58
N GLU A 19 13.75 -0.94 17.05
CA GLU A 19 15.14 -0.47 17.07
C GLU A 19 15.64 -0.15 15.66
N VAL A 20 15.36 -1.01 14.68
CA VAL A 20 15.71 -0.77 13.27
C VAL A 20 14.70 0.11 12.51
N GLY A 21 13.80 0.81 13.21
CA GLY A 21 12.86 1.76 12.62
C GLY A 21 11.69 1.16 11.83
N ARG A 22 11.48 -0.17 11.85
CA ARG A 22 10.43 -0.85 11.09
C ARG A 22 9.08 -0.86 11.83
N TYR A 23 8.61 0.30 12.26
CA TYR A 23 7.44 0.47 13.13
C TYR A 23 6.15 -0.13 12.56
N SER A 24 5.90 0.01 11.26
CA SER A 24 4.71 -0.58 10.61
C SER A 24 4.73 -2.10 10.66
N THR A 25 5.90 -2.71 10.46
CA THR A 25 6.09 -4.15 10.57
C THR A 25 5.91 -4.59 12.02
N ALA A 26 6.56 -3.88 12.97
CA ALA A 26 6.42 -4.13 14.41
C ALA A 26 4.95 -4.11 14.86
N LYS A 27 4.17 -3.11 14.38
CA LYS A 27 2.73 -3.06 14.66
C LYS A 27 2.00 -4.29 14.14
N SER A 28 2.31 -4.76 12.93
CA SER A 28 1.69 -5.96 12.36
C SER A 28 1.98 -7.23 13.18
N TYR A 29 3.19 -7.35 13.76
CA TYR A 29 3.51 -8.44 14.68
C TYR A 29 2.78 -8.29 16.01
N GLN A 30 2.67 -7.07 16.55
CA GLN A 30 1.93 -6.80 17.78
C GLN A 30 0.44 -7.15 17.63
N ASP A 31 -0.17 -6.79 16.50
CA ASP A 31 -1.58 -7.10 16.21
C ASP A 31 -1.80 -8.62 16.11
N ALA A 32 -0.87 -9.35 15.47
CA ALA A 32 -0.90 -10.80 15.38
C ALA A 32 -0.73 -11.47 16.76
N LEU A 33 0.22 -10.99 17.58
CA LEU A 33 0.43 -11.47 18.93
C LEU A 33 -0.81 -11.28 19.80
N ASN A 34 -1.36 -10.07 19.83
CA ASN A 34 -2.55 -9.75 20.61
C ASN A 34 -3.76 -10.60 20.20
N SER A 35 -3.87 -10.92 18.91
CA SER A 35 -4.92 -11.79 18.39
C SER A 35 -4.71 -13.24 18.79
N PHE A 36 -3.47 -13.72 18.74
CA PHE A 36 -3.15 -15.09 19.09
C PHE A 36 -3.29 -15.35 20.59
N MET A 37 -2.81 -14.42 21.44
CA MET A 37 -3.02 -14.49 22.90
C MET A 37 -4.50 -14.54 23.27
N ARG A 38 -5.35 -13.71 22.62
CA ARG A 38 -6.81 -13.77 22.83
C ARG A 38 -7.44 -15.09 22.43
N PHE A 39 -6.94 -15.73 21.39
CA PHE A 39 -7.39 -17.06 20.99
C PHE A 39 -6.97 -18.13 22.00
N CYS A 40 -5.71 -18.09 22.47
CA CYS A 40 -5.19 -19.05 23.41
C CYS A 40 -5.76 -18.88 24.83
N GLY A 41 -6.13 -17.66 25.21
CA GLY A 41 -6.51 -17.33 26.60
C GLY A 41 -5.33 -17.40 27.59
N LEU A 42 -4.07 -17.34 27.08
CA LEU A 42 -2.85 -17.55 27.85
C LEU A 42 -1.91 -16.34 27.73
N GLU A 43 -1.23 -16.01 28.83
CA GLU A 43 -0.16 -14.99 28.86
C GLU A 43 1.19 -15.56 28.42
N VAL A 44 1.45 -16.84 28.69
CA VAL A 44 2.62 -17.62 28.27
C VAL A 44 2.14 -18.72 27.33
N ILE A 45 2.68 -18.77 26.11
CA ILE A 45 2.25 -19.73 25.08
C ILE A 45 3.48 -20.57 24.70
N PRO A 46 3.62 -21.79 25.22
CA PRO A 46 4.74 -22.67 24.86
C PRO A 46 4.78 -22.92 23.34
N TYR A 47 5.95 -23.06 22.75
CA TYR A 47 6.08 -23.32 21.30
C TYR A 47 5.37 -24.58 20.84
N ILE A 48 5.25 -25.60 21.70
CA ILE A 48 4.51 -26.83 21.38
C ILE A 48 3.01 -26.61 21.17
N TYR A 49 2.47 -25.49 21.68
CA TYR A 49 1.08 -25.10 21.42
C TYR A 49 0.85 -24.73 19.95
N VAL A 50 1.91 -24.31 19.25
CA VAL A 50 1.87 -24.03 17.81
C VAL A 50 1.99 -25.36 17.05
N ASN A 51 0.87 -26.05 16.92
CA ASN A 51 0.73 -27.30 16.19
C ASN A 51 -0.34 -27.20 15.10
N LYS A 52 -0.41 -28.22 14.23
CA LYS A 52 -1.33 -28.19 13.06
C LYS A 52 -2.80 -28.00 13.47
N GLU A 53 -3.21 -28.61 14.57
CA GLU A 53 -4.60 -28.52 15.06
C GLU A 53 -4.93 -27.11 15.57
N ASN A 54 -4.11 -26.58 16.47
CA ASN A 54 -4.32 -25.24 17.05
C ASN A 54 -4.22 -24.14 15.99
N LEU A 55 -3.36 -24.28 14.99
CA LEU A 55 -3.31 -23.34 13.86
C LEU A 55 -4.59 -23.36 13.04
N ARG A 56 -5.20 -24.53 12.78
CA ARG A 56 -6.51 -24.63 12.10
C ARG A 56 -7.64 -24.02 12.94
N ARG A 57 -7.64 -24.28 14.25
CA ARG A 57 -8.60 -23.69 15.21
C ARG A 57 -8.45 -22.16 15.26
N TYR A 58 -7.23 -21.66 15.25
CA TYR A 58 -6.97 -20.20 15.21
C TYR A 58 -7.44 -19.58 13.88
N GLN A 59 -7.23 -20.25 12.74
CA GLN A 59 -7.78 -19.80 11.46
C GLN A 59 -9.31 -19.69 11.52
N ALA A 60 -10.00 -20.72 12.01
CA ALA A 60 -11.45 -20.71 12.15
C ALA A 60 -11.91 -19.57 13.08
N PHE A 61 -11.22 -19.38 14.22
CA PHE A 61 -11.49 -18.28 15.14
C PHE A 61 -11.38 -16.90 14.46
N LEU A 62 -10.36 -16.67 13.62
CA LEU A 62 -10.19 -15.42 12.89
C LEU A 62 -11.31 -15.21 11.87
N LEU A 63 -11.69 -16.24 11.13
CA LEU A 63 -12.77 -16.17 10.14
C LEU A 63 -14.13 -15.91 10.82
N ASN A 64 -14.41 -16.57 11.93
CA ASN A 64 -15.62 -16.34 12.73
C ASN A 64 -15.70 -14.92 13.30
N LYS A 65 -14.54 -14.27 13.53
CA LYS A 65 -14.45 -12.83 13.87
C LYS A 65 -14.59 -11.90 12.67
N GLY A 66 -14.87 -12.38 11.49
CA GLY A 66 -15.01 -11.58 10.28
C GLY A 66 -13.69 -11.11 9.68
N CYS A 67 -12.54 -11.70 10.06
CA CYS A 67 -11.27 -11.36 9.46
C CYS A 67 -11.22 -11.78 7.99
N THR A 68 -10.63 -10.94 7.15
CA THR A 68 -10.39 -11.30 5.74
C THR A 68 -9.29 -12.35 5.63
N TRP A 69 -9.28 -13.14 4.57
CA TRP A 69 -8.24 -14.11 4.27
C TRP A 69 -6.82 -13.50 4.28
N ASN A 70 -6.67 -12.26 3.81
CA ASN A 70 -5.38 -11.56 3.86
C ASN A 70 -4.95 -11.21 5.29
N THR A 71 -5.90 -10.95 6.21
CA THR A 71 -5.60 -10.77 7.64
C THR A 71 -5.18 -12.09 8.27
N VAL A 72 -5.91 -13.17 8.01
CA VAL A 72 -5.57 -14.55 8.44
C VAL A 72 -4.16 -14.91 7.97
N SER A 73 -3.88 -14.76 6.69
CA SER A 73 -2.56 -15.01 6.11
C SER A 73 -1.46 -14.17 6.77
N THR A 74 -1.73 -12.90 7.03
CA THR A 74 -0.75 -12.03 7.68
C THR A 74 -0.42 -12.55 9.07
N TYR A 75 -1.41 -12.88 9.88
CA TYR A 75 -1.20 -13.36 11.24
C TYR A 75 -0.48 -14.72 11.25
N MET A 76 -0.91 -15.65 10.39
CA MET A 76 -0.24 -16.96 10.25
C MET A 76 1.22 -16.80 9.85
N ARG A 77 1.54 -15.92 8.90
CA ARG A 77 2.94 -15.66 8.49
C ARG A 77 3.77 -15.00 9.58
N ARG A 78 3.17 -14.17 10.46
CA ARG A 78 3.89 -13.58 11.60
C ARG A 78 4.25 -14.65 12.63
N ILE A 79 3.30 -15.53 12.97
CA ILE A 79 3.54 -16.65 13.87
C ILE A 79 4.60 -17.59 13.27
N ARG A 80 4.46 -17.94 11.96
CA ARG A 80 5.44 -18.81 11.28
C ARG A 80 6.84 -18.24 11.30
N CYS A 81 7.01 -16.94 11.11
CA CYS A 81 8.32 -16.29 11.12
C CYS A 81 9.01 -16.49 12.48
N VAL A 82 8.31 -16.18 13.58
CA VAL A 82 8.89 -16.28 14.93
C VAL A 82 9.07 -17.74 15.34
N TYR A 83 8.15 -18.63 14.97
CA TYR A 83 8.32 -20.08 15.21
C TYR A 83 9.57 -20.63 14.50
N ASN A 84 9.79 -20.27 13.24
CA ASN A 84 10.97 -20.73 12.51
C ASN A 84 12.27 -20.20 13.13
N MET A 85 12.29 -18.95 13.59
CA MET A 85 13.44 -18.40 14.34
C MET A 85 13.70 -19.19 15.64
N ALA A 86 12.63 -19.56 16.35
CA ALA A 86 12.76 -20.38 17.55
C ALA A 86 13.26 -21.81 17.24
N VAL A 87 12.91 -22.37 16.09
CA VAL A 87 13.46 -23.65 15.61
C VAL A 87 14.97 -23.53 15.32
N GLU A 88 15.38 -22.45 14.64
CA GLU A 88 16.79 -22.15 14.36
C GLU A 88 17.61 -21.96 15.67
N GLU A 89 17.00 -21.35 16.69
CA GLU A 89 17.61 -21.17 18.03
C GLU A 89 17.44 -22.40 18.94
N VAL A 90 16.91 -23.53 18.45
CA VAL A 90 16.68 -24.80 19.20
C VAL A 90 15.72 -24.63 20.41
N LEU A 91 14.88 -23.59 20.36
CA LEU A 91 13.85 -23.32 21.39
C LEU A 91 12.49 -23.97 21.05
N ALA A 92 12.28 -24.36 19.80
CA ALA A 92 11.06 -25.01 19.33
C ALA A 92 11.41 -26.28 18.50
N PRO A 93 10.57 -27.32 18.52
CA PRO A 93 10.78 -28.50 17.70
C PRO A 93 10.55 -28.19 16.22
N TYR A 94 11.35 -28.78 15.33
CA TYR A 94 11.07 -28.74 13.91
C TYR A 94 9.90 -29.68 13.57
N ILE A 95 8.83 -29.14 13.01
CA ILE A 95 7.65 -29.90 12.56
C ILE A 95 7.49 -29.71 11.04
N PRO A 96 7.67 -30.78 10.24
CA PRO A 96 7.51 -30.71 8.79
C PRO A 96 6.11 -30.25 8.40
N TYR A 97 6.06 -29.28 7.46
CA TYR A 97 4.81 -28.78 6.91
C TYR A 97 3.80 -28.25 7.95
N LEU A 98 4.28 -27.69 9.08
CA LEU A 98 3.44 -27.20 10.17
C LEU A 98 2.32 -26.25 9.69
N PHE A 99 2.63 -25.34 8.79
CA PHE A 99 1.70 -24.33 8.28
C PHE A 99 1.01 -24.71 6.94
N LYS A 100 1.17 -25.94 6.44
CA LYS A 100 0.58 -26.37 5.16
C LYS A 100 -0.96 -26.41 5.22
N GLY A 101 -1.53 -26.64 6.38
CA GLY A 101 -2.98 -26.77 6.58
C GLY A 101 -3.74 -25.45 6.81
N VAL A 102 -3.05 -24.29 6.77
CA VAL A 102 -3.64 -22.98 7.00
C VAL A 102 -3.29 -21.99 5.90
N PHE A 103 -4.13 -20.98 5.72
CA PHE A 103 -3.95 -20.01 4.64
C PHE A 103 -2.80 -19.03 4.95
N THR A 104 -1.76 -19.10 4.14
CA THR A 104 -0.59 -18.19 4.18
C THR A 104 -0.35 -17.49 2.84
N GLY A 105 -1.27 -17.65 1.90
CA GLY A 105 -1.25 -17.06 0.56
C GLY A 105 -1.71 -15.60 0.53
N ILE A 106 -2.03 -15.13 -0.67
CA ILE A 106 -2.61 -13.81 -0.90
C ILE A 106 -3.94 -13.99 -1.60
N GLU A 107 -5.02 -13.53 -0.96
CA GLU A 107 -6.30 -13.39 -1.64
C GLU A 107 -6.28 -12.07 -2.44
N SER A 108 -6.35 -12.19 -3.76
CA SER A 108 -6.44 -11.02 -4.63
C SER A 108 -7.85 -10.42 -4.54
N LYS A 109 -8.06 -9.47 -3.63
CA LYS A 109 -9.27 -8.63 -3.69
C LYS A 109 -9.08 -7.60 -4.80
N ARG A 110 -9.99 -7.59 -5.76
CA ARG A 110 -10.03 -6.56 -6.82
C ARG A 110 -10.17 -5.19 -6.16
N LYS A 111 -9.07 -4.46 -6.05
CA LYS A 111 -9.10 -3.06 -5.65
C LYS A 111 -9.76 -2.28 -6.77
N LYS A 112 -10.77 -1.49 -6.45
CA LYS A 112 -11.44 -0.67 -7.45
C LYS A 112 -10.61 0.58 -7.68
N ALA A 113 -10.03 0.71 -8.87
CA ALA A 113 -9.57 2.01 -9.34
C ALA A 113 -10.79 2.94 -9.44
N LEU A 114 -10.59 4.22 -9.24
CA LEU A 114 -11.62 5.21 -9.50
C LEU A 114 -11.80 5.31 -11.02
N PRO A 115 -13.03 5.32 -11.53
CA PRO A 115 -13.30 5.69 -12.92
C PRO A 115 -12.69 7.06 -13.23
N GLN A 116 -12.26 7.26 -14.48
CA GLN A 116 -11.57 8.49 -14.89
C GLN A 116 -12.43 9.73 -14.64
N ASP A 117 -13.74 9.65 -14.91
CA ASP A 117 -14.65 10.79 -14.71
C ASP A 117 -14.82 11.15 -13.23
N LEU A 118 -14.88 10.16 -12.34
CA LEU A 118 -14.91 10.42 -10.90
C LEU A 118 -13.58 10.99 -10.39
N LEU A 119 -12.46 10.54 -10.93
CA LEU A 119 -11.17 11.14 -10.61
C LEU A 119 -11.10 12.59 -11.09
N ARG A 120 -11.57 12.87 -12.30
CA ARG A 120 -11.67 14.24 -12.85
C ARG A 120 -12.51 15.12 -11.93
N SER A 121 -13.72 14.69 -11.53
CA SER A 121 -14.58 15.49 -10.65
C SER A 121 -13.91 15.81 -9.31
N LEU A 122 -13.15 14.87 -8.74
CA LEU A 122 -12.39 15.12 -7.51
C LEU A 122 -11.27 16.14 -7.71
N MET A 123 -10.58 16.10 -8.86
CA MET A 123 -9.43 16.96 -9.16
C MET A 123 -9.84 18.39 -9.56
N THR A 124 -11.02 18.57 -10.14
CA THR A 124 -11.51 19.86 -10.65
C THR A 124 -12.59 20.51 -9.78
N ALA A 125 -12.94 19.87 -8.64
CA ALA A 125 -13.99 20.37 -7.76
C ALA A 125 -13.71 21.80 -7.27
N SER A 126 -14.72 22.69 -7.36
CA SER A 126 -14.70 23.97 -6.66
C SER A 126 -15.07 23.74 -5.20
N LEU A 127 -14.30 24.27 -4.26
CA LEU A 127 -14.42 23.97 -2.84
C LEU A 127 -14.21 25.23 -2.01
N ASP A 128 -15.12 25.50 -1.08
CA ASP A 128 -15.00 26.62 -0.13
C ASP A 128 -14.13 26.25 1.07
N ASP A 129 -14.19 24.98 1.50
CA ASP A 129 -13.41 24.47 2.63
C ASP A 129 -11.91 24.43 2.31
N PRO A 130 -11.06 25.22 3.02
CA PRO A 130 -9.61 25.27 2.79
C PRO A 130 -8.92 23.91 2.96
N GLU A 131 -9.37 23.09 3.92
CA GLU A 131 -8.79 21.76 4.15
C GLU A 131 -9.11 20.79 3.00
N LEU A 132 -10.30 20.92 2.40
CA LEU A 132 -10.63 20.12 1.21
C LEU A 132 -9.89 20.62 -0.02
N ARG A 133 -9.65 21.94 -0.17
CA ARG A 133 -8.77 22.48 -1.23
C ARG A 133 -7.36 21.91 -1.14
N LYS A 134 -6.74 21.95 0.05
CA LYS A 134 -5.41 21.33 0.28
C LYS A 134 -5.40 19.85 -0.03
N THR A 135 -6.47 19.14 0.36
CA THR A 135 -6.60 17.70 0.09
C THR A 135 -6.70 17.44 -1.43
N ARG A 136 -7.46 18.25 -2.17
CA ARG A 136 -7.55 18.18 -3.62
C ARG A 136 -6.20 18.46 -4.29
N GLN A 137 -5.50 19.53 -3.88
CA GLN A 137 -4.17 19.85 -4.40
C GLN A 137 -3.18 18.70 -4.18
N ALA A 138 -3.16 18.13 -2.98
CA ALA A 138 -2.33 16.97 -2.70
C ALA A 138 -2.70 15.75 -3.54
N LEU A 139 -4.01 15.50 -3.78
CA LEU A 139 -4.48 14.45 -4.67
C LEU A 139 -3.97 14.68 -6.10
N CYS A 140 -4.09 15.90 -6.62
CA CYS A 140 -3.62 16.28 -7.96
C CYS A 140 -2.11 16.07 -8.09
N LEU A 141 -1.32 16.56 -7.13
CA LEU A 141 0.13 16.41 -7.14
C LEU A 141 0.56 14.93 -7.01
N MET A 142 -0.06 14.16 -6.11
CA MET A 142 0.24 12.73 -5.99
C MET A 142 -0.04 11.98 -7.31
N PHE A 143 -1.08 12.36 -8.04
CA PHE A 143 -1.40 11.76 -9.33
C PHE A 143 -0.37 12.17 -10.40
N GLN A 144 -0.04 13.46 -10.51
CA GLN A 144 0.95 13.99 -11.45
C GLN A 144 2.36 13.46 -11.17
N PHE A 145 2.69 13.20 -9.90
CA PHE A 145 3.93 12.55 -9.49
C PHE A 145 3.85 11.01 -9.61
N CYS A 146 3.35 10.54 -10.76
CA CYS A 146 3.28 9.12 -11.13
C CYS A 146 2.52 8.25 -10.11
N GLY A 147 1.40 8.76 -9.60
CA GLY A 147 0.61 8.03 -8.60
C GLY A 147 1.40 7.82 -7.31
N MET A 148 2.16 8.81 -6.87
CA MET A 148 3.00 8.75 -5.68
C MET A 148 2.20 8.29 -4.45
N ALA A 149 2.79 7.39 -3.66
CA ALA A 149 2.17 6.96 -2.41
C ALA A 149 2.24 8.07 -1.35
N PHE A 150 1.21 8.21 -0.52
CA PHE A 150 1.17 9.26 0.51
C PHE A 150 2.38 9.22 1.47
N VAL A 151 2.93 8.03 1.74
CA VAL A 151 4.15 7.93 2.55
C VAL A 151 5.35 8.64 1.90
N ASP A 152 5.52 8.49 0.60
CA ASP A 152 6.58 9.16 -0.14
C ASP A 152 6.27 10.67 -0.22
N PHE A 153 5.04 11.04 -0.57
CA PHE A 153 4.56 12.42 -0.70
C PHE A 153 4.72 13.24 0.59
N ALA A 154 4.30 12.68 1.73
CA ALA A 154 4.40 13.36 3.03
C ALA A 154 5.85 13.54 3.51
N HIS A 155 6.80 12.70 3.05
CA HIS A 155 8.20 12.78 3.41
C HIS A 155 9.07 13.49 2.37
N LEU A 156 8.48 14.06 1.30
CA LEU A 156 9.25 14.90 0.37
C LEU A 156 9.84 16.09 1.11
N LYS A 157 11.10 16.36 0.85
CA LYS A 157 11.82 17.52 1.39
C LYS A 157 11.91 18.63 0.36
N LYS A 158 12.12 19.86 0.82
CA LYS A 158 12.33 21.04 -0.05
C LYS A 158 13.47 20.82 -1.05
N GLU A 159 14.53 20.11 -0.63
CA GLU A 159 15.68 19.76 -1.46
C GLU A 159 15.40 18.73 -2.56
N ASN A 160 14.28 18.02 -2.51
CA ASN A 160 13.93 17.03 -3.53
C ASN A 160 13.49 17.65 -4.86
N VAL A 161 13.14 18.94 -4.89
CA VAL A 161 12.78 19.65 -6.12
C VAL A 161 13.90 20.59 -6.53
N ARG A 162 14.55 20.29 -7.64
CA ARG A 162 15.66 21.09 -8.18
C ARG A 162 15.56 21.16 -9.70
N GLY A 163 15.70 22.37 -10.27
CA GLY A 163 15.72 22.54 -11.74
C GLY A 163 14.50 21.98 -12.48
N GLY A 164 13.33 22.01 -11.85
CA GLY A 164 12.11 21.45 -12.46
C GLY A 164 11.97 19.94 -12.35
N VAL A 165 12.87 19.27 -11.65
CA VAL A 165 12.87 17.83 -11.46
C VAL A 165 12.66 17.48 -9.98
N LEU A 166 11.80 16.52 -9.71
CA LEU A 166 11.58 15.92 -8.42
C LEU A 166 12.38 14.62 -8.31
N GLU A 167 13.38 14.63 -7.42
CA GLU A 167 14.24 13.48 -7.14
C GLU A 167 14.03 12.98 -5.71
N TYR A 168 13.70 11.71 -5.53
CA TYR A 168 13.52 11.10 -4.21
C TYR A 168 13.75 9.59 -4.22
N LYS A 169 13.95 9.00 -3.05
CA LYS A 169 13.98 7.54 -2.86
C LYS A 169 12.69 7.09 -2.20
N ARG A 170 12.05 6.07 -2.78
CA ARG A 170 10.82 5.52 -2.20
C ARG A 170 11.04 4.97 -0.81
N GLN A 171 10.23 5.38 0.14
CA GLN A 171 10.32 4.96 1.56
C GLN A 171 10.19 3.44 1.74
N LYS A 172 9.37 2.78 0.94
CA LYS A 172 9.12 1.34 1.08
C LYS A 172 10.21 0.47 0.45
N THR A 173 10.78 0.87 -0.65
CA THR A 173 11.63 0.03 -1.50
C THR A 173 13.05 0.54 -1.69
N GLY A 174 13.31 1.81 -1.32
CA GLY A 174 14.57 2.49 -1.59
C GLY A 174 14.82 2.74 -3.10
N THR A 175 13.84 2.50 -3.96
CA THR A 175 13.97 2.75 -5.41
C THR A 175 14.13 4.25 -5.64
N PRO A 176 15.18 4.70 -6.37
CA PRO A 176 15.30 6.08 -6.79
C PRO A 176 14.21 6.41 -7.82
N MET A 177 13.65 7.59 -7.71
CA MET A 177 12.61 8.11 -8.60
C MET A 177 13.04 9.49 -9.08
N LEU A 178 12.88 9.72 -10.38
CA LEU A 178 13.13 10.98 -11.06
C LEU A 178 11.86 11.35 -11.84
N ILE A 179 11.28 12.50 -11.54
CA ILE A 179 10.00 12.93 -12.15
C ILE A 179 10.12 14.39 -12.56
N GLU A 180 9.90 14.68 -13.82
CA GLU A 180 9.79 16.05 -14.29
C GLU A 180 8.51 16.69 -13.76
N VAL A 181 8.64 17.86 -13.13
CA VAL A 181 7.50 18.62 -12.60
C VAL A 181 6.84 19.36 -13.74
N GLN A 182 5.70 18.87 -14.19
CA GLN A 182 4.93 19.47 -15.28
C GLN A 182 4.49 20.89 -14.95
N SER A 183 4.37 21.77 -15.96
CA SER A 183 3.97 23.15 -15.78
C SER A 183 2.67 23.32 -14.99
N THR A 184 1.70 22.42 -15.20
CA THR A 184 0.41 22.37 -14.50
C THR A 184 0.50 22.04 -13.02
N ALA A 185 1.64 21.49 -12.55
CA ALA A 185 1.84 21.12 -11.14
C ALA A 185 2.34 22.30 -10.29
N TRP A 186 3.01 23.28 -10.90
CA TRP A 186 3.73 24.32 -10.16
C TRP A 186 2.85 25.22 -9.29
N GLU A 187 1.65 25.55 -9.74
CA GLU A 187 0.72 26.35 -8.95
C GLU A 187 0.30 25.61 -7.68
N SER A 188 -0.23 24.39 -7.83
CA SER A 188 -0.62 23.55 -6.68
C SER A 188 0.57 23.23 -5.76
N LEU A 189 1.78 23.07 -6.32
CA LEU A 189 2.98 22.85 -5.54
C LEU A 189 3.33 24.07 -4.69
N ARG A 190 3.32 25.28 -5.27
CA ARG A 190 3.58 26.53 -4.55
C ARG A 190 2.56 26.80 -3.46
N GLU A 191 1.28 26.69 -3.79
CA GLU A 191 0.20 26.90 -2.84
C GLU A 191 0.28 25.93 -1.65
N LEU A 192 0.45 24.63 -1.91
CA LEU A 192 0.54 23.64 -0.84
C LEU A 192 1.82 23.78 -0.01
N SER A 193 2.92 24.26 -0.61
CA SER A 193 4.19 24.48 0.09
C SER A 193 4.17 25.76 0.95
N SER A 194 3.32 26.74 0.64
CA SER A 194 3.27 28.03 1.36
C SER A 194 2.87 27.86 2.83
N ASP A 195 2.14 26.79 3.15
CA ASP A 195 1.71 26.47 4.51
C ASP A 195 2.80 25.80 5.36
N VAL A 196 3.97 25.55 4.78
CA VAL A 196 5.08 24.87 5.49
C VAL A 196 5.87 25.87 6.31
N GLY A 197 6.05 25.58 7.59
CA GLY A 197 6.91 26.39 8.47
C GLY A 197 8.34 26.52 7.93
N LYS A 198 8.97 27.67 8.16
CA LYS A 198 10.33 27.97 7.64
C LYS A 198 11.35 26.91 8.04
N ASP A 199 11.28 26.44 9.28
CA ASP A 199 12.22 25.47 9.85
C ASP A 199 11.92 24.01 9.48
N SER A 200 10.77 23.73 8.85
CA SER A 200 10.45 22.38 8.41
C SER A 200 11.29 21.97 7.20
N PRO A 201 11.93 20.79 7.23
CA PRO A 201 12.65 20.26 6.08
C PRO A 201 11.74 19.77 4.96
N TYR A 202 10.47 19.55 5.27
CA TYR A 202 9.51 18.93 4.33
C TYR A 202 8.99 19.93 3.31
N LEU A 203 8.63 19.42 2.14
CA LEU A 203 8.07 20.20 1.03
C LEU A 203 6.60 20.57 1.29
N PHE A 204 5.85 19.73 1.99
CA PHE A 204 4.41 19.87 2.23
C PHE A 204 4.06 19.81 3.72
N PRO A 205 2.95 20.43 4.17
CA PRO A 205 2.62 20.63 5.58
C PRO A 205 1.98 19.41 6.28
N PHE A 206 2.36 18.19 5.89
CA PHE A 206 1.84 16.96 6.49
C PHE A 206 2.64 16.51 7.71
N LEU A 207 3.93 16.80 7.74
CA LEU A 207 4.85 16.45 8.82
C LEU A 207 5.62 17.69 9.26
N LYS A 208 5.93 17.78 10.56
CA LYS A 208 6.64 18.93 11.13
C LYS A 208 8.17 18.79 11.10
N GLY A 209 8.67 17.55 11.02
CA GLY A 209 10.11 17.28 10.94
C GLY A 209 10.87 17.34 12.26
N ILE A 210 10.20 17.58 13.38
CA ILE A 210 10.82 17.71 14.71
C ILE A 210 10.96 16.35 15.39
N LYS A 211 10.07 15.42 15.10
CA LYS A 211 9.97 14.11 15.77
C LYS A 211 10.85 13.08 15.10
N VAL A 212 11.36 12.14 15.89
CA VAL A 212 12.17 11.02 15.43
C VAL A 212 11.60 9.68 15.93
N GLY A 213 11.99 8.58 15.31
CA GLY A 213 11.67 7.24 15.77
C GLY A 213 10.17 6.98 15.83
N LYS A 214 9.70 6.44 16.96
CA LYS A 214 8.29 6.07 17.19
C LYS A 214 7.34 7.27 17.09
N GLU A 215 7.77 8.43 17.56
CA GLU A 215 6.92 9.63 17.53
C GLU A 215 6.76 10.19 16.10
N ALA A 216 7.80 10.13 15.27
CA ALA A 216 7.70 10.45 13.84
C ALA A 216 6.76 9.48 13.13
N TYR A 217 6.82 8.18 13.46
CA TYR A 217 5.88 7.20 12.92
C TYR A 217 4.43 7.48 13.33
N LYS A 218 4.17 7.86 14.57
CA LYS A 218 2.84 8.27 15.03
C LYS A 218 2.34 9.53 14.32
N GLU A 219 3.21 10.51 14.13
CA GLU A 219 2.89 11.73 13.39
C GLU A 219 2.47 11.40 11.96
N TYR A 220 3.26 10.60 11.25
CA TYR A 220 2.93 10.13 9.91
C TYR A 220 1.60 9.37 9.86
N THR A 221 1.36 8.44 10.78
CA THR A 221 0.10 7.67 10.79
C THR A 221 -1.11 8.53 11.07
N SER A 222 -0.97 9.56 11.91
CA SER A 222 -2.00 10.57 12.16
C SER A 222 -2.27 11.42 10.91
N ALA A 223 -1.22 11.89 10.23
CA ALA A 223 -1.33 12.64 8.98
C ALA A 223 -2.03 11.82 7.88
N LEU A 224 -1.66 10.54 7.73
CA LEU A 224 -2.31 9.64 6.77
C LEU A 224 -3.80 9.43 7.10
N ALA A 225 -4.14 9.25 8.38
CA ALA A 225 -5.53 9.09 8.83
C ALA A 225 -6.34 10.36 8.56
N HIS A 226 -5.76 11.54 8.83
CA HIS A 226 -6.37 12.83 8.54
C HIS A 226 -6.60 13.03 7.05
N PHE A 227 -5.58 12.82 6.23
CA PHE A 227 -5.67 12.91 4.77
C PHE A 227 -6.74 11.98 4.19
N ASN A 228 -6.78 10.72 4.62
CA ASN A 228 -7.80 9.78 4.17
C ASN A 228 -9.22 10.17 4.63
N ARG A 229 -9.37 10.81 5.79
CA ARG A 229 -10.65 11.36 6.25
C ARG A 229 -11.11 12.50 5.35
N ASN A 230 -10.23 13.42 5.02
CA ASN A 230 -10.51 14.55 4.14
C ASN A 230 -10.77 14.09 2.70
N LEU A 231 -10.05 13.06 2.19
CA LEU A 231 -10.39 12.45 0.90
C LEU A 231 -11.84 11.91 0.87
N LYS A 232 -12.29 11.29 1.96
CA LYS A 232 -13.70 10.83 2.05
C LYS A 232 -14.69 11.99 2.09
N ARG A 233 -14.34 13.11 2.76
CA ARG A 233 -15.16 14.33 2.77
C ARG A 233 -15.23 14.94 1.38
N LEU A 234 -14.08 15.06 0.70
CA LEU A 234 -13.97 15.52 -0.69
C LEU A 234 -14.82 14.65 -1.63
N ALA A 235 -14.71 13.33 -1.52
CA ALA A 235 -15.52 12.41 -2.33
C ALA A 235 -17.02 12.63 -2.13
N ARG A 236 -17.47 12.80 -0.88
CA ARG A 236 -18.89 13.09 -0.58
C ARG A 236 -19.34 14.44 -1.16
N ALA A 237 -18.50 15.48 -1.05
CA ALA A 237 -18.80 16.80 -1.62
C ALA A 237 -18.94 16.75 -3.16
N CYS A 238 -18.24 15.82 -3.82
CA CYS A 238 -18.32 15.59 -5.27
C CYS A 238 -19.37 14.51 -5.67
N GLY A 239 -20.22 14.04 -4.76
CA GLY A 239 -21.21 12.99 -5.05
C GLY A 239 -20.61 11.60 -5.30
N VAL A 240 -19.35 11.37 -4.94
CA VAL A 240 -18.65 10.09 -5.13
C VAL A 240 -18.92 9.15 -3.97
N SER A 241 -19.67 8.07 -4.22
CA SER A 241 -20.01 7.05 -3.21
C SER A 241 -19.00 5.92 -3.05
N ILE A 242 -18.01 5.83 -3.97
CA ILE A 242 -16.99 4.77 -3.94
C ILE A 242 -15.99 5.04 -2.80
N PRO A 243 -15.64 4.03 -1.99
CA PRO A 243 -14.64 4.18 -0.95
C PRO A 243 -13.28 4.62 -1.52
N ILE A 244 -12.78 5.78 -1.08
CA ILE A 244 -11.52 6.35 -1.52
C ILE A 244 -10.51 6.40 -0.38
N THR A 245 -9.25 6.13 -0.72
CA THR A 245 -8.08 6.33 0.13
C THR A 245 -6.93 6.89 -0.70
N SER A 246 -5.89 7.38 -0.05
CA SER A 246 -4.65 7.81 -0.73
C SER A 246 -4.08 6.74 -1.68
N TYR A 247 -4.30 5.47 -1.38
CA TYR A 247 -3.86 4.37 -2.22
C TYR A 247 -4.69 4.20 -3.50
N SER A 248 -5.95 4.64 -3.48
CA SER A 248 -6.83 4.63 -4.67
C SER A 248 -6.26 5.49 -5.79
N ILE A 249 -5.60 6.61 -5.45
CA ILE A 249 -4.94 7.53 -6.42
C ILE A 249 -3.91 6.77 -7.25
N ARG A 250 -3.00 6.09 -6.58
CA ARG A 250 -1.95 5.28 -7.23
C ARG A 250 -2.53 4.14 -8.07
N HIS A 251 -3.57 3.51 -7.57
CA HIS A 251 -4.22 2.43 -8.30
C HIS A 251 -4.92 2.94 -9.56
N SER A 252 -5.59 4.09 -9.48
CA SER A 252 -6.22 4.73 -10.63
C SER A 252 -5.19 5.16 -11.67
N PHE A 253 -4.06 5.75 -11.26
CA PHE A 253 -2.96 6.08 -12.15
C PHE A 253 -2.49 4.86 -12.96
N ALA A 254 -2.20 3.74 -12.27
CA ALA A 254 -1.76 2.52 -12.94
C ALA A 254 -2.81 1.95 -13.91
N MET A 255 -4.10 2.02 -13.54
CA MET A 255 -5.19 1.52 -14.39
C MET A 255 -5.42 2.38 -15.61
N ILE A 256 -5.35 3.71 -15.48
CA ILE A 256 -5.49 4.65 -16.60
C ILE A 256 -4.37 4.42 -17.62
N LEU A 257 -3.12 4.29 -17.16
CA LEU A 257 -1.99 3.98 -18.06
C LEU A 257 -2.20 2.64 -18.80
N LYS A 258 -2.70 1.63 -18.11
CA LYS A 258 -3.03 0.36 -18.74
C LYS A 258 -4.14 0.49 -19.80
N GLU A 259 -5.17 1.28 -19.51
CA GLU A 259 -6.27 1.53 -20.45
C GLU A 259 -5.79 2.30 -21.70
N GLN A 260 -4.70 3.06 -21.57
CA GLN A 260 -4.00 3.75 -22.66
C GLN A 260 -2.92 2.88 -23.33
N ASP A 261 -2.91 1.58 -23.09
CA ASP A 261 -1.99 0.60 -23.66
C ASP A 261 -0.49 0.87 -23.37
N VAL A 262 -0.18 1.59 -22.28
CA VAL A 262 1.20 1.78 -21.84
C VAL A 262 1.79 0.42 -21.42
N PRO A 263 3.00 0.06 -21.88
CA PRO A 263 3.65 -1.20 -21.50
C PRO A 263 3.77 -1.37 -19.99
N ILE A 264 3.57 -2.59 -19.49
CA ILE A 264 3.58 -2.89 -18.06
C ILE A 264 4.92 -2.60 -17.39
N GLU A 265 6.00 -2.73 -18.14
CA GLU A 265 7.36 -2.41 -17.72
C GLU A 265 7.47 -0.92 -17.40
N MET A 266 6.98 -0.06 -18.29
CA MET A 266 6.95 1.39 -18.09
C MET A 266 6.03 1.77 -16.91
N ILE A 267 4.84 1.15 -16.79
CA ILE A 267 3.97 1.36 -15.62
C ILE A 267 4.70 0.95 -14.33
N SER A 268 5.45 -0.14 -14.37
CA SER A 268 6.22 -0.63 -13.22
C SER A 268 7.31 0.35 -12.82
N GLU A 269 8.02 0.93 -13.78
CA GLU A 269 9.06 1.93 -13.57
C GLU A 269 8.48 3.24 -13.03
N LEU A 270 7.45 3.79 -13.66
CA LEU A 270 6.74 5.00 -13.19
C LEU A 270 6.22 4.84 -11.76
N LEU A 271 5.80 3.65 -11.38
CA LEU A 271 5.40 3.34 -10.02
C LEU A 271 6.59 3.04 -9.09
N GLY A 272 7.81 2.90 -9.58
CA GLY A 272 9.00 2.51 -8.80
C GLY A 272 8.85 1.13 -8.15
N HIS A 273 8.30 0.16 -8.85
CA HIS A 273 8.21 -1.21 -8.36
C HIS A 273 9.52 -1.97 -8.67
N LYS A 274 10.04 -2.73 -7.72
CA LYS A 274 11.22 -3.59 -7.91
C LYS A 274 10.94 -4.83 -8.77
N SER A 275 9.68 -5.15 -9.04
CA SER A 275 9.28 -6.33 -9.80
C SER A 275 7.96 -6.06 -10.53
N ILE A 276 7.92 -6.41 -11.80
CA ILE A 276 6.74 -6.36 -12.67
C ILE A 276 5.58 -7.17 -12.07
N LYS A 277 5.85 -8.28 -11.37
CA LYS A 277 4.82 -9.07 -10.65
C LYS A 277 4.01 -8.20 -9.68
N THR A 278 4.66 -7.19 -9.05
CA THR A 278 3.94 -6.25 -8.19
C THR A 278 2.94 -5.40 -8.98
N THR A 279 3.30 -4.97 -10.18
CA THR A 279 2.42 -4.20 -11.08
C THR A 279 1.27 -5.06 -11.58
N GLN A 280 1.52 -6.31 -11.96
CA GLN A 280 0.50 -7.26 -12.42
C GLN A 280 -0.64 -7.47 -11.39
N ILE A 281 -0.32 -7.45 -10.08
CA ILE A 281 -1.33 -7.55 -9.01
C ILE A 281 -2.30 -6.35 -9.01
N TYR A 282 -1.85 -5.19 -9.49
CA TYR A 282 -2.69 -3.98 -9.59
C TYR A 282 -3.58 -3.98 -10.81
N LEU A 283 -3.09 -4.56 -11.91
CA LEU A 283 -3.77 -4.49 -13.18
C LEU A 283 -4.85 -5.57 -13.25
N LYS A 284 -6.10 -5.13 -13.38
CA LYS A 284 -7.23 -6.03 -13.68
C LYS A 284 -7.04 -6.68 -15.03
N SER A 285 -7.80 -7.76 -15.28
CA SER A 285 -8.04 -8.24 -16.64
C SER A 285 -8.61 -7.10 -17.50
N PHE A 286 -8.34 -7.13 -18.79
CA PHE A 286 -8.97 -6.20 -19.73
C PHE A 286 -10.49 -6.38 -19.69
N SER A 287 -11.24 -5.32 -20.09
CA SER A 287 -12.68 -5.43 -20.23
C SER A 287 -13.04 -6.39 -21.37
N LEU A 288 -14.26 -6.94 -21.33
CA LEU A 288 -14.73 -7.84 -22.37
C LEU A 288 -14.73 -7.13 -23.74
N GLU A 289 -15.14 -5.85 -23.76
CA GLU A 289 -15.17 -5.03 -24.96
C GLU A 289 -13.77 -4.87 -25.58
N LYS A 290 -12.75 -4.58 -24.74
CA LYS A 290 -11.37 -4.45 -25.21
C LYS A 290 -10.80 -5.77 -25.70
N MET A 291 -11.07 -6.87 -24.98
CA MET A 291 -10.66 -8.21 -25.46
C MET A 291 -11.35 -8.58 -26.78
N SER A 292 -12.65 -8.28 -26.92
CA SER A 292 -13.40 -8.51 -28.15
C SER A 292 -12.89 -7.68 -29.31
N ALA A 293 -12.59 -6.39 -29.08
CA ALA A 293 -12.02 -5.50 -30.11
C ALA A 293 -10.67 -6.00 -30.62
N VAL A 294 -9.76 -6.40 -29.71
CA VAL A 294 -8.45 -6.94 -30.08
C VAL A 294 -8.60 -8.28 -30.83
N ASN A 295 -9.50 -9.16 -30.38
CA ASN A 295 -9.78 -10.41 -31.08
C ASN A 295 -10.34 -10.16 -32.49
N LYS A 296 -11.23 -9.17 -32.66
CA LYS A 296 -11.75 -8.76 -33.97
C LYS A 296 -10.63 -8.28 -34.90
N ILE A 297 -9.74 -7.40 -34.42
CA ILE A 297 -8.58 -6.93 -35.19
C ILE A 297 -7.69 -8.11 -35.63
N CYS A 298 -7.42 -9.02 -34.72
CA CYS A 298 -6.63 -10.22 -35.04
C CYS A 298 -7.31 -11.08 -36.10
N PHE A 299 -8.60 -11.33 -35.97
CA PHE A 299 -9.37 -12.09 -36.96
C PHE A 299 -9.40 -11.40 -38.31
N GLU A 300 -9.67 -10.11 -38.37
CA GLU A 300 -9.73 -9.31 -39.60
C GLU A 300 -8.36 -9.24 -40.30
N SER A 301 -7.27 -9.21 -39.57
CA SER A 301 -5.92 -9.19 -40.13
C SER A 301 -5.56 -10.48 -40.87
N VAL A 302 -6.11 -11.59 -40.45
CA VAL A 302 -5.94 -12.90 -41.13
C VAL A 302 -6.95 -13.08 -42.24
N TYR A 303 -8.21 -12.76 -41.99
CA TYR A 303 -9.32 -12.97 -42.93
C TYR A 303 -9.23 -12.09 -44.19
N ASN A 304 -8.84 -10.81 -44.01
CA ASN A 304 -8.70 -9.88 -45.14
C ASN A 304 -7.47 -10.08 -46.01
N HIS A 305 -6.58 -11.00 -45.63
CA HIS A 305 -5.43 -11.43 -46.42
C HIS A 305 -5.71 -12.66 -47.31
N VAL A 306 -6.95 -13.17 -47.34
CA VAL A 306 -7.33 -14.20 -48.30
C VAL A 306 -7.41 -13.54 -49.69
N PRO A 307 -6.57 -13.92 -50.69
CA PRO A 307 -6.68 -13.40 -52.04
C PRO A 307 -8.08 -13.70 -52.55
N LYS A 308 -8.80 -12.69 -53.05
CA LYS A 308 -10.01 -12.94 -53.81
C LYS A 308 -9.60 -13.78 -55.02
N VAL A 309 -9.83 -15.09 -54.96
CA VAL A 309 -9.72 -15.98 -56.11
C VAL A 309 -10.77 -15.49 -57.10
N GLY A 310 -10.31 -14.83 -58.16
CA GLY A 310 -11.10 -14.43 -59.31
C GLY A 310 -11.50 -15.60 -60.17
#